data_d5c623491e13ea785f77a8b8d8b5d6e4
#
_entry.id   d5c623491e13ea785f77a8b8d8b5d6e4
#
_cell.length_a   1.000
_cell.length_b   1.000
_cell.length_c   1.000
_cell.angle_alpha   90.00
_cell.angle_beta   90.00
_cell.angle_gamma   90.00
#
_symmetry.space_group_name_H-M   'P 1'
#
loop_
_entity.id
_entity.type
_entity.pdbx_description
1 polymer ?
#
loop_
_entity_poly.entity_id
_entity_poly.type
_entity_poly.pdbx_seq_one_letter_code
_entity_poly.pdbx_strand_id
1 'polypeptide(L)'
;MATISASLLRAPAQLRAAHRAAAPVARNLTVRAMGKEVVATDKAPAALGPYSQAIKAGNPLYVSGQIGLIPGEGKFAGDTIEEQTEQVMKNMGAILEEAGADFSKVVKTTILLADMDDFKTVNEIYGARFPANPPARATFAVKTLPLNALVEIDCTAYLD
;
A
#
# COMPACT_ATOMS: atom_id res chain seq x y z
N MET A 1 56.49 -43.22 -66.09
CA MET A 1 55.01 -43.41 -65.98
C MET A 1 54.65 -43.29 -64.52
N ALA A 2 54.04 -42.20 -64.13
CA ALA A 2 53.73 -41.85 -62.78
C ALA A 2 52.21 -42.03 -62.57
N THR A 3 51.78 -42.88 -61.68
CA THR A 3 50.39 -43.10 -61.30
C THR A 3 50.08 -42.22 -60.10
N ILE A 4 49.12 -41.32 -60.30
CA ILE A 4 48.59 -40.38 -59.28
C ILE A 4 47.46 -41.11 -58.52
N SER A 5 47.69 -41.32 -57.22
CA SER A 5 46.67 -41.86 -56.31
C SER A 5 45.80 -40.68 -55.74
N ALA A 6 44.52 -40.69 -56.01
CA ALA A 6 43.57 -39.71 -55.50
C ALA A 6 43.16 -40.09 -54.09
N SER A 7 43.51 -39.22 -53.12
CA SER A 7 43.07 -39.30 -51.72
C SER A 7 41.72 -38.64 -51.56
N LEU A 8 40.68 -39.41 -51.19
CA LEU A 8 39.38 -38.93 -50.84
C LEU A 8 39.36 -38.31 -49.43
N LEU A 9 39.27 -36.98 -49.36
CA LEU A 9 39.01 -36.29 -48.12
C LEU A 9 37.53 -36.46 -47.72
N ARG A 10 37.31 -37.15 -46.64
CA ARG A 10 35.99 -37.19 -45.97
C ARG A 10 35.78 -35.90 -45.19
N ALA A 11 34.70 -35.16 -45.50
CA ALA A 11 34.26 -34.04 -44.73
C ALA A 11 33.67 -34.47 -43.39
N PRO A 12 33.88 -33.71 -42.30
CA PRO A 12 33.28 -34.02 -41.00
C PRO A 12 31.77 -33.73 -40.97
N ALA A 13 31.01 -34.66 -40.39
CA ALA A 13 29.61 -34.53 -40.15
C ALA A 13 29.32 -33.37 -39.18
N GLN A 14 28.65 -32.37 -39.66
CA GLN A 14 28.17 -31.25 -38.81
C GLN A 14 27.08 -31.75 -37.84
N LEU A 15 27.40 -31.69 -36.55
CA LEU A 15 26.46 -31.93 -35.46
C LEU A 15 25.41 -30.80 -35.47
N ARG A 16 24.22 -31.05 -36.00
CA ARG A 16 23.09 -30.14 -35.86
C ARG A 16 22.57 -30.21 -34.42
N ALA A 17 22.92 -29.21 -33.61
CA ALA A 17 22.29 -28.99 -32.31
C ALA A 17 20.81 -28.64 -32.53
N ALA A 18 19.95 -29.60 -32.19
CA ALA A 18 18.50 -29.35 -32.15
C ALA A 18 18.17 -28.38 -31.01
N HIS A 19 17.95 -27.12 -31.33
CA HIS A 19 17.35 -26.16 -30.39
C HIS A 19 15.90 -26.62 -30.15
N ARG A 20 15.70 -27.27 -29.01
CA ARG A 20 14.38 -27.58 -28.49
C ARG A 20 13.77 -26.26 -28.04
N ALA A 21 12.94 -25.64 -28.87
CA ALA A 21 12.15 -24.49 -28.52
C ALA A 21 11.26 -24.88 -27.33
N ALA A 22 11.49 -24.25 -26.19
CA ALA A 22 10.59 -24.36 -25.05
C ALA A 22 9.22 -23.79 -25.45
N ALA A 23 8.16 -24.60 -25.33
CA ALA A 23 6.80 -24.15 -25.56
C ALA A 23 6.48 -23.00 -24.57
N PRO A 24 5.80 -21.95 -25.03
CA PRO A 24 5.40 -20.87 -24.14
C PRO A 24 4.44 -21.42 -23.08
N VAL A 25 4.82 -21.30 -21.81
CA VAL A 25 3.91 -21.58 -20.69
C VAL A 25 2.81 -20.51 -20.75
N ALA A 26 1.65 -20.87 -21.25
CA ALA A 26 0.48 -20.02 -21.19
C ALA A 26 0.14 -19.80 -19.71
N ARG A 27 0.51 -18.65 -19.15
CA ARG A 27 -0.01 -18.20 -17.87
C ARG A 27 -1.48 -17.87 -18.09
N ASN A 28 -2.37 -18.74 -17.62
CA ASN A 28 -3.78 -18.43 -17.49
C ASN A 28 -3.90 -17.29 -16.46
N LEU A 29 -3.90 -16.05 -16.94
CA LEU A 29 -4.31 -14.89 -16.17
C LEU A 29 -5.82 -15.02 -15.96
N THR A 30 -6.20 -15.65 -14.84
CA THR A 30 -7.59 -15.57 -14.37
C THR A 30 -7.83 -14.13 -13.95
N VAL A 31 -8.40 -13.32 -14.82
CA VAL A 31 -8.91 -11.98 -14.47
C VAL A 31 -10.09 -12.22 -13.52
N ARG A 32 -9.81 -12.24 -12.22
CA ARG A 32 -10.86 -12.20 -11.21
C ARG A 32 -11.52 -10.83 -11.35
N ALA A 33 -12.84 -10.79 -11.56
CA ALA A 33 -13.59 -9.55 -11.49
C ALA A 33 -13.35 -8.93 -10.12
N MET A 34 -12.57 -7.83 -10.07
CA MET A 34 -12.21 -7.15 -8.84
C MET A 34 -13.40 -6.33 -8.38
N GLY A 35 -14.26 -6.94 -7.55
CA GLY A 35 -15.33 -6.23 -6.87
C GLY A 35 -14.76 -5.22 -5.87
N LYS A 36 -15.41 -4.06 -5.78
CA LYS A 36 -15.22 -3.09 -4.70
C LYS A 36 -15.88 -3.65 -3.44
N GLU A 37 -15.12 -3.83 -2.35
CA GLU A 37 -15.63 -4.25 -1.04
C GLU A 37 -15.46 -3.09 -0.05
N VAL A 38 -16.57 -2.74 0.64
CA VAL A 38 -16.54 -1.72 1.69
C VAL A 38 -16.04 -2.34 2.98
N VAL A 39 -15.07 -1.67 3.64
CA VAL A 39 -14.60 -1.99 4.98
C VAL A 39 -15.11 -0.90 5.92
N ALA A 40 -15.75 -1.30 7.01
CA ALA A 40 -16.25 -0.40 8.04
C ALA A 40 -16.23 -1.08 9.41
N THR A 41 -15.88 -0.33 10.45
CA THR A 41 -15.83 -0.79 11.84
C THR A 41 -16.38 0.31 12.77
N ASP A 42 -16.99 -0.08 13.89
CA ASP A 42 -17.42 0.84 14.94
C ASP A 42 -16.27 1.26 15.89
N LYS A 43 -15.10 0.61 15.76
CA LYS A 43 -13.87 0.97 16.48
C LYS A 43 -13.14 2.19 15.87
N ALA A 44 -13.64 2.74 14.77
CA ALA A 44 -13.19 3.99 14.15
C ALA A 44 -14.39 4.92 13.92
N PRO A 45 -14.18 6.24 13.77
CA PRO A 45 -15.27 7.17 13.51
C PRO A 45 -16.05 6.78 12.26
N ALA A 46 -17.39 6.83 12.36
CA ALA A 46 -18.25 6.62 11.19
C ALA A 46 -17.98 7.68 10.12
N ALA A 47 -18.18 7.33 8.86
CA ALA A 47 -18.07 8.26 7.74
C ALA A 47 -19.08 9.42 7.92
N LEU A 48 -18.59 10.64 7.95
CA LEU A 48 -19.40 11.86 8.16
C LEU A 48 -20.05 12.35 6.85
N GLY A 49 -19.88 11.65 5.74
CA GLY A 49 -20.36 12.06 4.42
C GLY A 49 -20.49 10.90 3.45
N PRO A 50 -20.63 11.16 2.14
CA PRO A 50 -20.83 10.12 1.13
C PRO A 50 -19.52 9.40 0.77
N TYR A 51 -18.85 8.79 1.76
CA TYR A 51 -17.63 8.00 1.61
C TYR A 51 -17.65 6.77 2.52
N SER A 52 -16.71 5.86 2.33
CA SER A 52 -16.48 4.68 3.18
C SER A 52 -15.21 4.87 4.01
N GLN A 53 -15.15 4.26 5.20
CA GLN A 53 -13.93 4.28 6.01
C GLN A 53 -12.74 3.68 5.24
N ALA A 54 -12.97 2.56 4.53
CA ALA A 54 -12.00 2.01 3.60
C ALA A 54 -12.65 1.17 2.50
N ILE A 55 -11.90 0.93 1.43
CA ILE A 55 -12.30 0.12 0.28
C ILE A 55 -11.19 -0.88 -0.05
N LYS A 56 -11.55 -2.17 -0.12
CA LYS A 56 -10.74 -3.19 -0.81
C LYS A 56 -11.05 -3.18 -2.31
N ALA A 57 -10.01 -3.14 -3.12
CA ALA A 57 -10.11 -3.25 -4.58
C ALA A 57 -9.07 -4.28 -5.07
N GLY A 58 -9.41 -5.56 -4.95
CA GLY A 58 -8.44 -6.65 -5.04
C GLY A 58 -7.54 -6.69 -3.81
N ASN A 59 -6.21 -6.74 -4.00
CA ASN A 59 -5.25 -6.69 -2.91
C ASN A 59 -5.03 -5.28 -2.30
N PRO A 60 -5.11 -4.16 -3.04
CA PRO A 60 -5.05 -2.83 -2.44
C PRO A 60 -6.24 -2.55 -1.52
N LEU A 61 -5.92 -1.97 -0.35
CA LEU A 61 -6.86 -1.37 0.60
C LEU A 61 -6.61 0.13 0.63
N TYR A 62 -7.65 0.91 0.36
CA TYR A 62 -7.62 2.37 0.40
C TYR A 62 -8.36 2.83 1.65
N VAL A 63 -7.66 3.44 2.60
CA VAL A 63 -8.23 3.99 3.84
C VAL A 63 -8.41 5.48 3.67
N SER A 64 -9.62 5.97 3.90
CA SER A 64 -9.95 7.40 3.88
C SER A 64 -9.22 8.17 4.97
N GLY A 65 -9.05 9.47 4.79
CA GLY A 65 -8.45 10.35 5.78
C GLY A 65 -9.10 10.19 7.15
N GLN A 66 -8.28 9.97 8.16
CA GLN A 66 -8.68 9.86 9.55
C GLN A 66 -8.25 11.10 10.30
N ILE A 67 -9.16 11.69 11.06
CA ILE A 67 -8.92 12.78 12.01
C ILE A 67 -9.05 12.25 13.44
N GLY A 68 -8.63 13.04 14.43
CA GLY A 68 -8.54 12.63 15.84
C GLY A 68 -9.86 12.49 16.58
N LEU A 69 -10.95 12.09 15.92
CA LEU A 69 -12.26 11.87 16.57
C LEU A 69 -12.28 10.56 17.35
N ILE A 70 -12.94 10.57 18.51
CA ILE A 70 -13.28 9.38 19.28
C ILE A 70 -14.45 8.66 18.60
N PRO A 71 -14.35 7.34 18.34
CA PRO A 71 -15.45 6.56 17.76
C PRO A 71 -16.73 6.69 18.56
N GLY A 72 -17.85 6.96 17.87
CA GLY A 72 -19.19 7.07 18.48
C GLY A 72 -19.47 8.37 19.28
N GLU A 73 -18.44 9.19 19.57
CA GLU A 73 -18.63 10.40 20.38
C GLU A 73 -18.76 11.69 19.53
N GLY A 74 -18.21 11.69 18.31
CA GLY A 74 -18.28 12.84 17.40
C GLY A 74 -17.45 14.05 17.87
N LYS A 75 -16.52 13.86 18.82
CA LYS A 75 -15.59 14.89 19.34
C LYS A 75 -14.16 14.43 19.27
N PHE A 76 -13.22 15.36 19.25
CA PHE A 76 -11.79 15.09 19.27
C PHE A 76 -11.35 14.45 20.60
N ALA A 77 -10.29 13.62 20.56
CA ALA A 77 -9.69 13.02 21.75
C ALA A 77 -9.02 14.06 22.66
N GLY A 78 -8.74 15.24 22.12
CA GLY A 78 -8.19 16.39 22.83
C GLY A 78 -7.94 17.56 21.88
N ASP A 79 -7.39 18.62 22.47
CA ASP A 79 -7.13 19.88 21.77
C ASP A 79 -5.67 19.99 21.27
N THR A 80 -4.81 19.04 21.67
CA THR A 80 -3.39 19.04 21.30
C THR A 80 -3.11 18.17 20.07
N ILE A 81 -2.01 18.48 19.38
CA ILE A 81 -1.57 17.71 18.21
C ILE A 81 -1.22 16.27 18.58
N GLU A 82 -0.67 16.06 19.78
CA GLU A 82 -0.31 14.74 20.30
C GLU A 82 -1.56 13.88 20.47
N GLU A 83 -2.58 14.39 21.17
CA GLU A 83 -3.82 13.66 21.43
C GLU A 83 -4.55 13.32 20.13
N GLN A 84 -4.63 14.28 19.20
CA GLN A 84 -5.28 14.04 17.92
C GLN A 84 -4.49 13.05 17.06
N THR A 85 -3.16 13.14 17.01
CA THR A 85 -2.32 12.21 16.23
C THR A 85 -2.42 10.79 16.79
N GLU A 86 -2.34 10.62 18.11
CA GLU A 86 -2.51 9.30 18.74
C GLU A 86 -3.87 8.69 18.40
N GLN A 87 -4.93 9.50 18.42
CA GLN A 87 -6.26 9.01 18.07
C GLN A 87 -6.39 8.67 16.59
N VAL A 88 -5.81 9.47 15.69
CA VAL A 88 -5.74 9.15 14.25
C VAL A 88 -5.10 7.78 14.03
N MET A 89 -3.97 7.53 14.67
CA MET A 89 -3.27 6.25 14.52
C MET A 89 -4.06 5.07 15.11
N LYS A 90 -4.83 5.28 16.20
CA LYS A 90 -5.76 4.26 16.72
C LYS A 90 -6.88 3.97 15.74
N ASN A 91 -7.53 5.00 15.19
CA ASN A 91 -8.61 4.87 14.22
C ASN A 91 -8.15 4.12 12.97
N MET A 92 -6.99 4.50 12.42
CA MET A 92 -6.39 3.83 11.26
C MET A 92 -6.07 2.36 11.56
N GLY A 93 -5.48 2.07 12.74
CA GLY A 93 -5.19 0.70 13.16
C GLY A 93 -6.44 -0.17 13.24
N ALA A 94 -7.54 0.38 13.76
CA ALA A 94 -8.84 -0.32 13.85
C ALA A 94 -9.43 -0.66 12.46
N ILE A 95 -9.29 0.26 11.49
CA ILE A 95 -9.75 0.01 10.11
C ILE A 95 -8.86 -1.03 9.41
N LEU A 96 -7.54 -0.97 9.63
CA LEU A 96 -6.62 -1.97 9.11
C LEU A 96 -6.92 -3.36 9.67
N GLU A 97 -7.14 -3.47 10.98
CA GLU A 97 -7.52 -4.72 11.66
C GLU A 97 -8.82 -5.30 11.09
N GLU A 98 -9.86 -4.48 10.89
CA GLU A 98 -11.13 -4.89 10.29
C GLU A 98 -10.94 -5.44 8.88
N ALA A 99 -9.98 -4.88 8.13
CA ALA A 99 -9.64 -5.37 6.80
C ALA A 99 -8.79 -6.66 6.81
N GLY A 100 -8.35 -7.14 7.98
CA GLY A 100 -7.42 -8.27 8.13
C GLY A 100 -5.96 -7.89 7.88
N ALA A 101 -5.60 -6.63 8.17
CA ALA A 101 -4.25 -6.07 7.99
C ALA A 101 -3.74 -5.41 9.28
N ASP A 102 -2.54 -4.89 9.21
CA ASP A 102 -1.91 -4.06 10.23
C ASP A 102 -1.00 -3.01 9.57
N PHE A 103 -0.30 -2.20 10.38
CA PHE A 103 0.60 -1.17 9.87
C PHE A 103 1.74 -1.70 9.00
N SER A 104 2.14 -2.97 9.13
CA SER A 104 3.20 -3.57 8.30
C SER A 104 2.77 -3.74 6.82
N LYS A 105 1.47 -3.73 6.56
CA LYS A 105 0.89 -3.82 5.21
C LYS A 105 0.71 -2.46 4.53
N VAL A 106 0.91 -1.36 5.26
CA VAL A 106 0.79 0.00 4.71
C VAL A 106 1.97 0.29 3.79
N VAL A 107 1.67 0.70 2.57
CA VAL A 107 2.69 0.99 1.53
C VAL A 107 2.80 2.48 1.23
N LYS A 108 1.76 3.26 1.54
CA LYS A 108 1.72 4.71 1.31
C LYS A 108 0.87 5.38 2.38
N THR A 109 1.30 6.57 2.81
CA THR A 109 0.50 7.48 3.65
C THR A 109 0.57 8.91 3.11
N THR A 110 -0.47 9.69 3.37
CA THR A 110 -0.47 11.14 3.23
C THR A 110 -0.81 11.74 4.59
N ILE A 111 0.01 12.65 5.07
CA ILE A 111 -0.22 13.39 6.32
C ILE A 111 -0.52 14.84 5.96
N LEU A 112 -1.68 15.32 6.37
CA LEU A 112 -2.12 16.69 6.23
C LEU A 112 -2.10 17.33 7.62
N LEU A 113 -1.50 18.51 7.73
CA LEU A 113 -1.35 19.25 8.98
C LEU A 113 -2.05 20.59 8.88
N ALA A 114 -2.59 21.08 9.98
CA ALA A 114 -3.04 22.47 10.10
C ALA A 114 -1.83 23.42 10.11
N ASP A 115 -0.71 23.00 10.73
CA ASP A 115 0.55 23.74 10.79
C ASP A 115 1.74 22.80 10.63
N MET A 116 2.77 23.22 9.85
CA MET A 116 4.02 22.47 9.71
C MET A 116 4.90 22.51 10.97
N ASP A 117 4.66 23.41 11.89
CA ASP A 117 5.37 23.45 13.17
C ASP A 117 5.11 22.17 13.98
N ASP A 118 3.97 21.50 13.77
CA ASP A 118 3.61 20.21 14.39
C ASP A 118 4.31 19.00 13.77
N PHE A 119 5.03 19.18 12.66
CA PHE A 119 5.64 18.08 11.89
C PHE A 119 6.51 17.15 12.74
N LYS A 120 7.32 17.71 13.66
CA LYS A 120 8.22 16.91 14.50
C LYS A 120 7.44 16.01 15.44
N THR A 121 6.45 16.55 16.13
CA THR A 121 5.60 15.83 17.08
C THR A 121 4.84 14.70 16.40
N VAL A 122 4.23 15.01 15.26
CA VAL A 122 3.51 14.01 14.45
C VAL A 122 4.46 12.90 13.98
N ASN A 123 5.68 13.23 13.55
CA ASN A 123 6.67 12.24 13.14
C ASN A 123 7.04 11.26 14.25
N GLU A 124 7.18 11.70 15.47
CA GLU A 124 7.53 10.86 16.61
C GLU A 124 6.42 9.83 16.88
N ILE A 125 5.18 10.26 16.93
CA ILE A 125 4.00 9.40 17.16
C ILE A 125 3.77 8.44 15.98
N TYR A 126 3.80 8.97 14.77
CA TYR A 126 3.65 8.20 13.55
C TYR A 126 4.75 7.14 13.41
N GLY A 127 6.01 7.53 13.63
CA GLY A 127 7.17 6.65 13.50
C GLY A 127 7.11 5.44 14.44
N ALA A 128 6.52 5.58 15.63
CA ALA A 128 6.33 4.48 16.56
C ALA A 128 5.45 3.34 16.01
N ARG A 129 4.60 3.62 15.02
CA ARG A 129 3.76 2.61 14.35
C ARG A 129 4.48 1.88 13.21
N PHE A 130 5.62 2.41 12.76
CA PHE A 130 6.42 1.88 11.66
C PHE A 130 7.88 1.65 12.07
N PRO A 131 8.16 0.74 13.03
CA PRO A 131 9.51 0.53 13.57
C PRO A 131 10.47 -0.07 12.55
N ALA A 132 9.95 -0.70 11.50
CA ALA A 132 10.72 -1.27 10.40
C ALA A 132 10.02 -1.01 9.07
N ASN A 133 10.81 -0.70 8.02
CA ASN A 133 10.32 -0.52 6.65
C ASN A 133 9.15 0.48 6.54
N PRO A 134 9.32 1.77 6.92
CA PRO A 134 8.25 2.74 6.86
C PRO A 134 7.72 2.91 5.42
N PRO A 135 6.41 3.18 5.24
CA PRO A 135 5.81 3.36 3.92
C PRO A 135 6.31 4.62 3.22
N ALA A 136 6.11 4.68 1.90
CA ALA A 136 6.25 5.94 1.18
C ALA A 136 5.28 6.98 1.74
N ARG A 137 5.72 8.26 1.90
CA ARG A 137 4.92 9.29 2.54
C ARG A 137 5.03 10.64 1.84
N ALA A 138 3.95 11.41 1.88
CA ALA A 138 3.96 12.85 1.69
C ALA A 138 3.42 13.54 2.95
N THR A 139 3.95 14.70 3.31
CA THR A 139 3.45 15.53 4.43
C THR A 139 3.49 16.98 4.03
N PHE A 140 2.39 17.70 4.25
CA PHE A 140 2.30 19.14 4.01
C PHE A 140 1.17 19.78 4.83
N ALA A 141 1.28 21.07 5.11
CA ALA A 141 0.20 21.83 5.70
C ALA A 141 -0.85 22.18 4.64
N VAL A 142 -2.09 22.23 5.07
CA VAL A 142 -3.24 22.62 4.25
C VAL A 142 -3.94 23.84 4.89
N LYS A 143 -4.78 24.51 4.11
CA LYS A 143 -5.46 25.70 4.61
C LYS A 143 -6.39 25.40 5.80
N THR A 144 -7.13 24.29 5.73
CA THR A 144 -8.04 23.83 6.78
C THR A 144 -8.26 22.32 6.62
N LEU A 145 -8.53 21.65 7.74
CA LEU A 145 -8.95 20.27 7.82
C LEU A 145 -10.42 20.15 8.26
N PRO A 146 -11.09 19.03 8.00
CA PRO A 146 -12.47 18.83 8.47
C PRO A 146 -12.61 19.08 9.98
N LEU A 147 -13.67 19.76 10.37
CA LEU A 147 -13.95 20.12 11.77
C LEU A 147 -12.82 20.91 12.46
N ASN A 148 -11.92 21.54 11.70
CA ASN A 148 -10.70 22.21 12.20
C ASN A 148 -9.76 21.25 12.94
N ALA A 149 -9.65 20.00 12.50
CA ALA A 149 -8.66 19.05 12.99
C ALA A 149 -7.23 19.63 12.83
N LEU A 150 -6.30 19.21 13.70
CA LEU A 150 -4.90 19.59 13.61
C LEU A 150 -4.12 18.68 12.66
N VAL A 151 -4.59 17.44 12.49
CA VAL A 151 -3.96 16.44 11.64
C VAL A 151 -5.01 15.53 10.99
N GLU A 152 -4.74 15.14 9.76
CA GLU A 152 -5.47 14.08 9.03
C GLU A 152 -4.47 13.15 8.35
N ILE A 153 -4.71 11.84 8.40
CA ILE A 153 -3.84 10.86 7.76
C ILE A 153 -4.68 9.86 6.97
N ASP A 154 -4.36 9.69 5.69
CA ASP A 154 -4.84 8.58 4.87
C ASP A 154 -3.76 7.49 4.69
N CYS A 155 -4.16 6.32 4.25
CA CYS A 155 -3.20 5.32 3.82
C CYS A 155 -3.72 4.40 2.72
N THR A 156 -2.75 3.81 2.01
CA THR A 156 -2.95 2.65 1.16
C THR A 156 -2.17 1.48 1.75
N ALA A 157 -2.83 0.34 1.94
CA ALA A 157 -2.20 -0.91 2.34
C ALA A 157 -2.32 -1.96 1.23
N TYR A 158 -1.49 -2.98 1.28
CA TYR A 158 -1.52 -4.10 0.33
C TYR A 158 -1.77 -5.40 1.10
N LEU A 159 -2.90 -6.04 0.79
CA LEU A 159 -3.33 -7.29 1.38
C LEU A 159 -2.74 -8.47 0.61
N ASP A 160 -2.45 -9.58 1.28
CA ASP A 160 -1.89 -10.80 0.67
C ASP A 160 -2.93 -11.57 -0.11
#